data_caa1d91f64444c4bb2572325f925b36c
#
_entry.id   caa1d91f64444c4bb2572325f925b36c
#
_cell.length_a   1.000
_cell.length_b   1.000
_cell.length_c   1.000
_cell.angle_alpha   90.00
_cell.angle_beta   90.00
_cell.angle_gamma   90.00
#
_symmetry.space_group_name_H-M   'P 1'
#
loop_
_entity.id
_entity.type
_entity.pdbx_description
1 polymer ?
#
loop_
_entity_poly.entity_id
_entity_poly.type
_entity_poly.pdbx_seq_one_letter_code
_entity_poly.pdbx_strand_id
1 'polypeptide(L)'
;LSSAASDVYKRQIQLTTIQRKKIIADKRIKIIHQIATTATDPRTKLPHPKTRIELALEEIRFSIDPFLSVDRQVQDAIKLLKPVIPLSFITIRLAFKVPGSDYGGVHRILRESIKKEEWLSDGSWVCVVEAPGGMKNELISQVAQRSSEVSVKELD
;
A
#
# COMPACT_ATOMS: atom_id res chain seq x y z
N LEU A 1 -15.72 -30.07 23.30
CA LEU A 1 -15.15 -28.88 22.69
C LEU A 1 -14.79 -29.15 21.25
N SER A 2 -15.21 -28.27 20.36
CA SER A 2 -14.72 -28.35 18.99
C SER A 2 -13.22 -28.10 18.94
N SER A 3 -12.51 -28.76 18.05
CA SER A 3 -11.07 -28.60 17.91
C SER A 3 -10.71 -27.15 17.55
N ALA A 4 -11.56 -26.47 16.74
CA ALA A 4 -11.34 -25.08 16.37
C ALA A 4 -11.36 -24.14 17.58
N ALA A 5 -12.34 -24.28 18.45
CA ALA A 5 -12.42 -23.46 19.66
C ALA A 5 -11.25 -23.73 20.61
N SER A 6 -10.86 -25.00 20.75
CA SER A 6 -9.72 -25.40 21.57
C SER A 6 -8.42 -24.81 21.02
N ASP A 7 -8.24 -24.80 19.70
CA ASP A 7 -7.03 -24.25 19.07
C ASP A 7 -6.94 -22.74 19.26
N VAL A 8 -8.06 -22.04 19.13
CA VAL A 8 -8.10 -20.58 19.36
C VAL A 8 -7.74 -20.27 20.82
N TYR A 9 -8.33 -21.00 21.75
CA TYR A 9 -8.05 -20.81 23.18
C TYR A 9 -6.56 -21.07 23.51
N LYS A 10 -6.00 -22.16 23.00
CA LYS A 10 -4.60 -22.50 23.20
C LYS A 10 -3.66 -21.44 22.64
N ARG A 11 -3.95 -20.92 21.47
CA ARG A 11 -3.15 -19.86 20.86
C ARG A 11 -3.17 -18.59 21.69
N GLN A 12 -4.31 -18.21 22.26
CA GLN A 12 -4.44 -17.03 23.08
C GLN A 12 -3.61 -17.13 24.36
N ILE A 13 -3.64 -18.25 25.02
CA ILE A 13 -2.90 -18.43 26.27
C ILE A 13 -1.42 -18.74 26.05
N GLN A 14 -1.04 -19.27 24.88
CA GLN A 14 0.36 -19.58 24.57
C GLN A 14 1.16 -18.37 24.11
N LEU A 15 0.50 -17.28 23.71
CA LEU A 15 1.22 -16.09 23.31
C LEU A 15 1.84 -15.42 24.52
N THR A 16 3.17 -15.33 24.52
CA THR A 16 3.90 -14.58 25.53
C THR A 16 3.70 -13.08 25.31
N THR A 17 4.00 -12.28 26.32
CA THR A 17 3.95 -10.82 26.19
C THR A 17 4.88 -10.33 25.09
N ILE A 18 6.06 -10.93 24.96
CA ILE A 18 7.05 -10.57 23.92
C ILE A 18 6.51 -10.90 22.55
N GLN A 19 5.93 -12.10 22.37
CA GLN A 19 5.34 -12.51 21.08
C GLN A 19 4.18 -11.62 20.69
N ARG A 20 3.32 -11.27 21.64
CA ARG A 20 2.18 -10.39 21.41
C ARG A 20 2.65 -9.00 20.96
N LYS A 21 3.64 -8.43 21.62
CA LYS A 21 4.20 -7.12 21.26
C LYS A 21 4.79 -7.15 19.86
N LYS A 22 5.48 -8.21 19.49
CA LYS A 22 6.04 -8.37 18.16
C LYS A 22 4.96 -8.43 17.09
N ILE A 23 3.91 -9.23 17.29
CA ILE A 23 2.79 -9.34 16.37
C ILE A 23 2.11 -7.99 16.19
N ILE A 24 1.86 -7.28 17.29
CA ILE A 24 1.24 -5.94 17.25
C ILE A 24 2.11 -4.96 16.48
N ALA A 25 3.43 -4.95 16.74
CA ALA A 25 4.35 -4.07 16.04
C ALA A 25 4.38 -4.34 14.54
N ASP A 26 4.45 -5.61 14.15
CA ASP A 26 4.44 -6.01 12.74
C ASP A 26 3.14 -5.63 12.05
N LYS A 27 2.00 -5.86 12.70
CA LYS A 27 0.69 -5.49 12.16
C LYS A 27 0.53 -3.98 12.04
N ARG A 28 1.04 -3.23 13.02
CA ARG A 28 1.02 -1.76 12.99
C ARG A 28 1.75 -1.22 11.75
N ILE A 29 2.92 -1.75 11.46
CA ILE A 29 3.69 -1.37 10.27
C ILE A 29 2.90 -1.64 9.00
N LYS A 30 2.28 -2.80 8.91
CA LYS A 30 1.47 -3.18 7.74
C LYS A 30 0.23 -2.30 7.58
N ILE A 31 -0.45 -1.97 8.67
CA ILE A 31 -1.63 -1.10 8.68
C ILE A 31 -1.24 0.29 8.20
N ILE A 32 -0.17 0.86 8.75
CA ILE A 32 0.33 2.18 8.36
C ILE A 32 0.70 2.19 6.88
N HIS A 33 1.44 1.18 6.42
CA HIS A 33 1.83 1.06 5.03
C HIS A 33 0.60 1.00 4.10
N GLN A 34 -0.38 0.18 4.45
CA GLN A 34 -1.57 0.01 3.61
C GLN A 34 -2.40 1.29 3.53
N ILE A 35 -2.55 2.02 4.62
CA ILE A 35 -3.24 3.31 4.61
C ILE A 35 -2.45 4.32 3.79
N ALA A 36 -1.14 4.39 3.98
CA ALA A 36 -0.28 5.33 3.24
C ALA A 36 -0.29 5.08 1.73
N THR A 37 -0.39 3.81 1.32
CA THR A 37 -0.38 3.45 -0.10
C THR A 37 -1.73 3.59 -0.78
N THR A 38 -2.82 3.67 -0.03
CA THR A 38 -4.16 3.77 -0.61
C THR A 38 -4.76 5.18 -0.51
N ALA A 39 -4.32 5.99 0.45
CA ALA A 39 -4.92 7.29 0.73
C ALA A 39 -4.02 8.45 0.28
N THR A 40 -4.64 9.55 -0.12
CA THR A 40 -3.96 10.80 -0.45
C THR A 40 -4.55 11.95 0.34
N ASP A 41 -3.80 13.05 0.42
CA ASP A 41 -4.33 14.31 0.93
C ASP A 41 -5.20 14.94 -0.17
N PRO A 42 -6.48 15.21 0.09
CA PRO A 42 -7.36 15.78 -0.94
C PRO A 42 -6.94 17.17 -1.40
N ARG A 43 -6.15 17.89 -0.63
CA ARG A 43 -5.69 19.24 -1.00
C ARG A 43 -4.52 19.19 -1.97
N THR A 44 -3.54 18.33 -1.71
CA THR A 44 -2.32 18.24 -2.52
C THR A 44 -2.38 17.11 -3.53
N LYS A 45 -3.28 16.15 -3.34
CA LYS A 45 -3.39 14.90 -4.13
C LYS A 45 -2.13 14.04 -4.04
N LEU A 46 -1.31 14.27 -3.01
CA LEU A 46 -0.10 13.51 -2.74
C LEU A 46 -0.35 12.49 -1.62
N PRO A 47 0.40 11.39 -1.60
CA PRO A 47 0.30 10.43 -0.49
C PRO A 47 0.68 11.09 0.84
N HIS A 48 0.04 10.67 1.91
CA HIS A 48 0.44 11.08 3.25
C HIS A 48 1.76 10.40 3.63
N PRO A 49 2.68 11.12 4.29
CA PRO A 49 3.84 10.47 4.88
C PRO A 49 3.41 9.43 5.92
N LYS A 50 4.12 8.31 5.99
CA LYS A 50 3.83 7.26 6.98
C LYS A 50 3.85 7.79 8.40
N THR A 51 4.78 8.70 8.69
CA THR A 51 4.91 9.37 10.01
C THR A 51 3.62 10.08 10.40
N ARG A 52 2.99 10.78 9.45
CA ARG A 52 1.74 11.50 9.71
C ARG A 52 0.61 10.54 10.07
N ILE A 53 0.52 9.42 9.37
CA ILE A 53 -0.49 8.39 9.66
C ILE A 53 -0.23 7.76 11.03
N GLU A 54 1.04 7.48 11.32
CA GLU A 54 1.43 6.93 12.61
C GLU A 54 1.04 7.86 13.77
N LEU A 55 1.33 9.14 13.65
CA LEU A 55 0.97 10.12 14.67
C LEU A 55 -0.55 10.24 14.82
N ALA A 56 -1.29 10.19 13.72
CA ALA A 56 -2.75 10.22 13.77
C ALA A 56 -3.34 8.99 14.46
N LEU A 57 -2.77 7.81 14.23
CA LEU A 57 -3.18 6.59 14.92
C LEU A 57 -2.92 6.68 16.41
N GLU A 58 -1.81 7.29 16.82
CA GLU A 58 -1.53 7.52 18.23
C GLU A 58 -2.52 8.50 18.84
N GLU A 59 -2.87 9.57 18.12
CA GLU A 59 -3.82 10.56 18.58
C GLU A 59 -5.19 9.96 18.85
N ILE A 60 -5.69 9.09 17.97
CA ILE A 60 -6.97 8.42 18.16
C ILE A 60 -6.87 7.23 19.11
N ARG A 61 -5.67 6.93 19.59
CA ARG A 61 -5.39 5.78 20.47
C ARG A 61 -5.87 4.47 19.87
N PHE A 62 -5.56 4.26 18.60
CA PHE A 62 -5.96 3.04 17.91
C PHE A 62 -5.23 1.83 18.50
N SER A 63 -6.02 0.86 18.97
CA SER A 63 -5.48 -0.36 19.56
C SER A 63 -5.46 -1.48 18.51
N ILE A 64 -4.30 -2.06 18.30
CA ILE A 64 -4.11 -3.13 17.33
C ILE A 64 -4.36 -4.46 18.01
N ASP A 65 -5.26 -5.26 17.41
CA ASP A 65 -5.57 -6.59 17.89
C ASP A 65 -4.66 -7.62 17.17
N PRO A 66 -3.86 -8.39 17.92
CA PRO A 66 -2.97 -9.36 17.29
C PRO A 66 -3.69 -10.51 16.59
N PHE A 67 -4.99 -10.70 16.86
CA PHE A 67 -5.76 -11.82 16.31
C PHE A 67 -6.66 -11.43 15.13
N LEU A 68 -6.84 -10.13 14.87
CA LEU A 68 -7.62 -9.67 13.72
C LEU A 68 -6.72 -9.44 12.51
N SER A 69 -7.29 -9.64 11.32
CA SER A 69 -6.55 -9.41 10.08
C SER A 69 -6.15 -7.94 9.93
N VAL A 70 -5.06 -7.71 9.19
CA VAL A 70 -4.62 -6.35 8.85
C VAL A 70 -5.69 -5.62 8.05
N ASP A 71 -6.31 -6.29 7.07
CA ASP A 71 -7.33 -5.67 6.21
C ASP A 71 -8.52 -5.14 7.00
N ARG A 72 -9.01 -5.93 7.94
CA ARG A 72 -10.12 -5.49 8.80
C ARG A 72 -9.75 -4.30 9.66
N GLN A 73 -8.55 -4.34 10.25
CA GLN A 73 -8.08 -3.25 11.11
C GLN A 73 -7.80 -1.98 10.32
N VAL A 74 -7.36 -2.10 9.07
CA VAL A 74 -7.22 -0.95 8.17
C VAL A 74 -8.57 -0.26 7.98
N GLN A 75 -9.63 -1.00 7.72
CA GLN A 75 -10.97 -0.43 7.54
C GLN A 75 -11.44 0.29 8.81
N ASP A 76 -11.24 -0.32 9.96
CA ASP A 76 -11.61 0.28 11.24
C ASP A 76 -10.79 1.56 11.52
N ALA A 77 -9.48 1.51 11.24
CA ALA A 77 -8.60 2.65 11.42
C ALA A 77 -8.98 3.82 10.52
N ILE A 78 -9.32 3.57 9.26
CA ILE A 78 -9.73 4.60 8.32
C ILE A 78 -10.95 5.34 8.83
N LYS A 79 -11.94 4.63 9.35
CA LYS A 79 -13.15 5.26 9.92
C LYS A 79 -12.81 6.22 11.06
N LEU A 80 -11.86 5.84 11.91
CA LEU A 80 -11.47 6.66 13.05
C LEU A 80 -10.51 7.79 12.67
N LEU A 81 -9.75 7.63 11.59
CA LEU A 81 -8.82 8.65 11.12
C LEU A 81 -9.49 9.78 10.33
N LYS A 82 -10.61 9.51 9.67
CA LYS A 82 -11.28 10.50 8.82
C LYS A 82 -11.54 11.84 9.52
N PRO A 83 -11.99 11.88 10.80
CA PRO A 83 -12.18 13.17 11.49
C PRO A 83 -10.88 13.86 11.88
N VAL A 84 -9.74 13.15 11.90
CA VAL A 84 -8.47 13.66 12.39
C VAL A 84 -7.59 14.19 11.27
N ILE A 85 -7.48 13.42 10.20
CA ILE A 85 -6.71 13.83 9.01
C ILE A 85 -7.55 13.66 7.76
N PRO A 86 -7.39 14.55 6.76
CA PRO A 86 -8.13 14.41 5.51
C PRO A 86 -7.58 13.22 4.71
N LEU A 87 -8.46 12.26 4.40
CA LEU A 87 -8.12 11.09 3.59
C LEU A 87 -8.97 11.08 2.33
N SER A 88 -8.32 10.92 1.19
CA SER A 88 -8.99 10.76 -0.10
C SER A 88 -8.52 9.46 -0.74
N PHE A 89 -9.45 8.70 -1.31
CA PHE A 89 -9.18 7.40 -1.93
C PHE A 89 -9.41 7.51 -3.43
N ILE A 90 -8.51 8.26 -4.09
CA ILE A 90 -8.56 8.46 -5.53
C ILE A 90 -7.73 7.41 -6.25
N THR A 91 -8.13 7.11 -7.49
CA THR A 91 -7.36 6.28 -8.40
C THR A 91 -6.59 7.20 -9.34
N ILE A 92 -5.32 6.92 -9.57
CA ILE A 92 -4.48 7.66 -10.51
C ILE A 92 -4.11 6.79 -11.69
N ARG A 93 -3.79 7.44 -12.81
CA ARG A 93 -3.31 6.78 -14.02
C ARG A 93 -1.93 7.29 -14.34
N LEU A 94 -1.00 6.37 -14.55
CA LEU A 94 0.38 6.69 -14.90
C LEU A 94 0.72 6.04 -16.24
N ALA A 95 1.37 6.80 -17.12
CA ALA A 95 1.91 6.27 -18.35
C ALA A 95 3.42 6.10 -18.18
N PHE A 96 3.93 4.92 -18.50
CA PHE A 96 5.35 4.60 -18.45
C PHE A 96 5.85 4.31 -19.85
N LYS A 97 7.01 4.88 -20.19
CA LYS A 97 7.75 4.51 -21.39
C LYS A 97 9.06 3.88 -20.96
N VAL A 98 9.30 2.65 -21.36
CA VAL A 98 10.39 1.81 -20.86
C VAL A 98 11.20 1.29 -22.05
N PRO A 99 12.54 1.38 -22.02
CA PRO A 99 13.36 0.72 -23.04
C PRO A 99 13.05 -0.77 -23.12
N GLY A 100 13.00 -1.32 -24.33
CA GLY A 100 12.63 -2.71 -24.53
C GLY A 100 13.50 -3.71 -23.75
N SER A 101 14.77 -3.36 -23.52
CA SER A 101 15.68 -4.20 -22.71
C SER A 101 15.26 -4.33 -21.26
N ASP A 102 14.50 -3.37 -20.72
CA ASP A 102 14.06 -3.34 -19.33
C ASP A 102 12.63 -3.83 -19.15
N TYR A 103 11.96 -4.21 -20.23
CA TYR A 103 10.55 -4.62 -20.22
C TYR A 103 10.23 -5.69 -19.18
N GLY A 104 11.02 -6.76 -19.15
CA GLY A 104 10.72 -7.91 -18.28
C GLY A 104 10.65 -7.55 -16.80
N GLY A 105 11.60 -6.76 -16.31
CA GLY A 105 11.64 -6.33 -14.92
C GLY A 105 10.52 -5.38 -14.56
N VAL A 106 10.22 -4.42 -15.45
CA VAL A 106 9.16 -3.44 -15.23
C VAL A 106 7.77 -4.08 -15.35
N HIS A 107 7.58 -4.94 -16.35
CA HIS A 107 6.31 -5.66 -16.52
C HIS A 107 5.94 -6.47 -15.28
N ARG A 108 6.93 -7.10 -14.66
CA ARG A 108 6.72 -7.89 -13.44
C ARG A 108 6.17 -7.03 -12.30
N ILE A 109 6.66 -5.79 -12.17
CA ILE A 109 6.21 -4.85 -11.14
C ILE A 109 4.80 -4.36 -11.42
N LEU A 110 4.48 -4.03 -12.67
CA LEU A 110 3.23 -3.36 -13.04
C LEU A 110 2.10 -4.29 -13.49
N ARG A 111 2.39 -5.56 -13.68
CA ARG A 111 1.50 -6.54 -14.34
C ARG A 111 0.03 -6.45 -13.96
N GLU A 112 -0.27 -6.37 -12.67
CA GLU A 112 -1.65 -6.37 -12.17
C GLU A 112 -2.35 -5.03 -12.35
N SER A 113 -1.60 -3.97 -12.59
CA SER A 113 -2.13 -2.61 -12.68
C SER A 113 -2.26 -2.11 -14.13
N ILE A 114 -1.72 -2.86 -15.09
CA ILE A 114 -1.71 -2.45 -16.51
C ILE A 114 -3.12 -2.47 -17.08
N LYS A 115 -3.52 -1.36 -17.67
CA LYS A 115 -4.82 -1.22 -18.37
C LYS A 115 -4.65 -1.23 -19.88
N LYS A 116 -3.56 -0.63 -20.39
CA LYS A 116 -3.23 -0.61 -21.80
C LYS A 116 -1.73 -0.74 -21.95
N GLU A 117 -1.31 -1.37 -23.05
CA GLU A 117 0.11 -1.48 -23.36
C GLU A 117 0.32 -1.52 -24.88
N GLU A 118 1.47 -1.05 -25.31
CA GLU A 118 1.83 -1.00 -26.72
C GLU A 118 3.35 -1.00 -26.89
N TRP A 119 3.83 -1.62 -27.94
CA TRP A 119 5.22 -1.54 -28.35
C TRP A 119 5.36 -0.47 -29.43
N LEU A 120 6.32 0.44 -29.25
CA LEU A 120 6.59 1.48 -30.21
C LEU A 120 7.59 1.00 -31.27
N SER A 121 7.64 1.73 -32.41
CA SER A 121 8.53 1.40 -33.52
C SER A 121 10.01 1.50 -33.15
N ASP A 122 10.37 2.28 -32.13
CA ASP A 122 11.75 2.43 -31.66
C ASP A 122 12.19 1.30 -30.71
N GLY A 123 11.32 0.32 -30.49
CA GLY A 123 11.61 -0.80 -29.57
C GLY A 123 11.23 -0.54 -28.12
N SER A 124 10.74 0.65 -27.78
CA SER A 124 10.26 0.96 -26.45
C SER A 124 8.89 0.35 -26.19
N TRP A 125 8.63 0.07 -24.92
CA TRP A 125 7.32 -0.38 -24.46
C TRP A 125 6.66 0.74 -23.68
N VAL A 126 5.40 0.99 -23.98
CA VAL A 126 4.60 1.97 -23.25
C VAL A 126 3.40 1.28 -22.63
N CYS A 127 3.04 1.69 -21.43
CA CYS A 127 1.87 1.16 -20.75
C CYS A 127 1.19 2.24 -19.93
N VAL A 128 -0.10 2.05 -19.70
CA VAL A 128 -0.90 2.88 -18.80
C VAL A 128 -1.33 1.99 -17.65
N VAL A 129 -1.01 2.40 -16.45
CA VAL A 129 -1.40 1.70 -15.23
C VAL A 129 -2.38 2.53 -14.43
N GLU A 130 -3.25 1.85 -13.72
CA GLU A 130 -4.21 2.45 -12.79
C GLU A 130 -3.93 1.93 -11.40
N ALA A 131 -3.80 2.83 -10.43
CA ALA A 131 -3.45 2.46 -9.07
C ALA A 131 -4.04 3.45 -8.07
N PRO A 132 -4.17 3.05 -6.79
CA PRO A 132 -4.52 4.01 -5.75
C PRO A 132 -3.53 5.16 -5.71
N GLY A 133 -4.02 6.38 -5.44
CA GLY A 133 -3.18 7.59 -5.44
C GLY A 133 -2.00 7.51 -4.50
N GLY A 134 -2.14 6.81 -3.37
CA GLY A 134 -1.05 6.61 -2.43
C GLY A 134 0.10 5.74 -2.94
N MET A 135 -0.12 4.99 -4.02
CA MET A 135 0.92 4.14 -4.61
C MET A 135 1.83 4.86 -5.59
N LYS A 136 1.52 6.10 -5.96
CA LYS A 136 2.24 6.82 -7.01
C LYS A 136 3.75 6.80 -6.81
N ASN A 137 4.23 7.30 -5.68
CA ASN A 137 5.66 7.44 -5.43
C ASN A 137 6.35 6.08 -5.34
N GLU A 138 5.70 5.09 -4.74
CA GLU A 138 6.24 3.75 -4.62
C GLU A 138 6.39 3.07 -5.98
N LEU A 139 5.38 3.16 -6.83
CA LEU A 139 5.43 2.57 -8.18
C LEU A 139 6.52 3.23 -9.02
N ILE A 140 6.58 4.56 -9.02
CA ILE A 140 7.61 5.29 -9.78
C ILE A 140 9.01 4.89 -9.29
N SER A 141 9.19 4.81 -7.98
CA SER A 141 10.47 4.42 -7.39
C SER A 141 10.87 2.99 -7.77
N GLN A 142 9.94 2.04 -7.67
CA GLN A 142 10.22 0.64 -8.02
C GLN A 142 10.57 0.48 -9.49
N VAL A 143 9.86 1.17 -10.37
CA VAL A 143 10.13 1.13 -11.81
C VAL A 143 11.48 1.78 -12.12
N ALA A 144 11.78 2.92 -11.51
CA ALA A 144 13.05 3.63 -11.71
C ALA A 144 14.25 2.80 -11.26
N GLN A 145 14.11 1.96 -10.25
CA GLN A 145 15.16 1.05 -9.81
C GLN A 145 15.46 -0.04 -10.84
N ARG A 146 14.48 -0.43 -11.63
CA ARG A 146 14.62 -1.46 -12.68
C ARG A 146 14.99 -0.88 -14.04
N SER A 147 14.65 0.40 -14.27
CA SER A 147 14.91 1.06 -15.55
C SER A 147 15.29 2.51 -15.30
N SER A 148 16.58 2.82 -15.41
CA SER A 148 17.09 4.17 -15.17
C SER A 148 16.62 5.18 -16.23
N GLU A 149 16.24 4.70 -17.41
CA GLU A 149 15.83 5.55 -18.54
C GLU A 149 14.30 5.60 -18.70
N VAL A 150 13.53 5.14 -17.72
CA VAL A 150 12.08 5.18 -17.77
C VAL A 150 11.59 6.63 -17.77
N SER A 151 10.56 6.87 -18.59
CA SER A 151 9.82 8.14 -18.56
C SER A 151 8.43 7.88 -17.97
N VAL A 152 8.00 8.76 -17.09
CA VAL A 152 6.72 8.62 -16.39
C VAL A 152 5.90 9.90 -16.56
N LYS A 153 4.61 9.74 -16.82
CA LYS A 153 3.67 10.86 -16.90
C LYS A 153 2.37 10.50 -16.19
N GLU A 154 1.92 11.38 -15.31
CA GLU A 154 0.59 11.20 -14.72
C GLU A 154 -0.47 11.69 -15.69
N LEU A 155 -1.51 10.87 -15.89
CA LEU A 155 -2.62 11.19 -16.78
C LEU A 155 -3.80 11.74 -16.00
N ASP A 156 -4.52 12.63 -16.60
CA ASP A 156 -5.76 13.20 -16.04
C ASP A 156 -6.92 12.21 -16.12
#